data_5532835731c8eeb092d5d41d439ea0b4
#
_entry.id   5532835731c8eeb092d5d41d439ea0b4
#
_cell.length_a   1.000
_cell.length_b   1.000
_cell.length_c   1.000
_cell.angle_alpha   90.00
_cell.angle_beta   90.00
_cell.angle_gamma   90.00
#
_symmetry.space_group_name_H-M   'P 1'
#
loop_
_entity.id
_entity.type
_entity.pdbx_description
1 polymer ?
#
loop_
_entity_poly.entity_id
_entity_poly.type
_entity_poly.pdbx_seq_one_letter_code
_entity_poly.pdbx_strand_id
1 'polypeptide(L)'
;LKKMTSGGVDVAIECIGNPDTVRQGLASIRRGGRVCVVGFCDRPAEVNVGRIMFFEQQLIGSLGCRPADYDVIVKMVEAGTIKLSPLVTGRFPLDGVNDALDQLRAGKGFRNIVMP
;
A
#
# COMPACT_ATOMS: atom_id res chain seq x y z
N LEU A 1 -14.96 11.79 -3.19
CA LEU A 1 -13.62 12.42 -3.25
C LEU A 1 -13.62 13.64 -4.18
N LYS A 2 -13.97 13.53 -5.47
CA LYS A 2 -13.89 14.64 -6.44
C LYS A 2 -14.67 15.90 -6.03
N LYS A 3 -15.83 15.76 -5.42
CA LYS A 3 -16.61 16.90 -4.88
C LYS A 3 -15.92 17.59 -3.70
N MET A 4 -15.14 16.82 -2.91
CA MET A 4 -14.43 17.31 -1.73
C MET A 4 -13.07 17.93 -2.07
N THR A 5 -12.52 17.64 -3.25
CA THR A 5 -11.16 17.96 -3.66
C THR A 5 -11.09 18.79 -4.94
N SER A 6 -12.18 19.51 -5.27
CA SER A 6 -12.24 20.39 -6.45
C SER A 6 -11.79 19.73 -7.76
N GLY A 7 -12.21 18.47 -7.98
CA GLY A 7 -11.94 17.75 -9.22
C GLY A 7 -11.08 16.49 -9.08
N GLY A 8 -10.53 16.21 -7.92
CA GLY A 8 -9.74 15.02 -7.61
C GLY A 8 -8.49 15.34 -6.77
N VAL A 9 -7.85 14.30 -6.25
CA VAL A 9 -6.60 14.42 -5.48
C VAL A 9 -5.39 14.52 -6.41
N ASP A 10 -4.30 15.12 -5.95
CA ASP A 10 -3.04 15.21 -6.69
C ASP A 10 -2.39 13.84 -6.83
N VAL A 11 -2.37 13.09 -5.72
CA VAL A 11 -1.75 11.77 -5.63
C VAL A 11 -2.69 10.80 -4.92
N ALA A 12 -2.84 9.62 -5.48
CA ALA A 12 -3.46 8.47 -4.81
C ALA A 12 -2.40 7.38 -4.64
N ILE A 13 -2.31 6.80 -3.44
CA ILE A 13 -1.40 5.69 -3.14
C ILE A 13 -2.25 4.45 -2.93
N GLU A 14 -1.99 3.42 -3.75
CA GLU A 14 -2.66 2.14 -3.69
C GLU A 14 -1.74 1.14 -2.99
N CYS A 15 -2.17 0.60 -1.82
CA CYS A 15 -1.37 -0.29 -0.98
C CYS A 15 -2.03 -1.65 -0.75
N ILE A 16 -3.14 -1.94 -1.42
CA ILE A 16 -3.91 -3.18 -1.23
C ILE A 16 -3.47 -4.25 -2.23
N GLY A 17 -3.16 -3.85 -3.47
CA GLY A 17 -2.86 -4.77 -4.55
C GLY A 17 -4.13 -5.40 -5.15
N ASN A 18 -5.18 -4.60 -5.37
CA ASN A 18 -6.42 -5.07 -5.97
C ASN A 18 -6.72 -4.27 -7.25
N PRO A 19 -7.11 -4.95 -8.37
CA PRO A 19 -7.47 -4.26 -9.62
C PRO A 19 -8.53 -3.17 -9.44
N ASP A 20 -9.50 -3.39 -8.54
CA ASP A 20 -10.57 -2.43 -8.28
C ASP A 20 -10.05 -1.17 -7.59
N THR A 21 -9.16 -1.32 -6.62
CA THR A 21 -8.56 -0.16 -5.92
C THR A 21 -7.62 0.63 -6.82
N VAL A 22 -6.90 -0.02 -7.76
CA VAL A 22 -6.14 0.67 -8.82
C VAL A 22 -7.07 1.52 -9.69
N ARG A 23 -8.21 0.95 -10.15
CA ARG A 23 -9.21 1.69 -10.93
C ARG A 23 -9.82 2.85 -10.14
N GLN A 24 -10.14 2.63 -8.87
CA GLN A 24 -10.64 3.68 -7.97
C GLN A 24 -9.60 4.80 -7.77
N GLY A 25 -8.33 4.44 -7.64
CA GLY A 25 -7.22 5.39 -7.58
C GLY A 25 -7.20 6.29 -8.83
N LEU A 26 -7.21 5.70 -10.03
CA LEU A 26 -7.25 6.44 -11.29
C LEU A 26 -8.51 7.30 -11.43
N ALA A 27 -9.66 6.83 -10.93
CA ALA A 27 -10.88 7.60 -10.94
C ALA A 27 -10.87 8.79 -9.97
N SER A 28 -10.06 8.73 -8.90
CA SER A 28 -10.02 9.72 -7.83
C SER A 28 -9.09 10.90 -8.10
N ILE A 29 -8.06 10.73 -8.93
CA ILE A 29 -7.08 11.78 -9.23
C ILE A 29 -7.63 12.82 -10.19
N ARG A 30 -7.11 14.06 -10.07
CA ARG A 30 -7.39 15.17 -10.98
C ARG A 30 -6.67 15.01 -12.32
N ARG A 31 -6.87 15.96 -13.23
CA ARG A 31 -6.02 16.11 -14.43
C ARG A 31 -4.56 16.36 -14.01
N GLY A 32 -3.62 15.69 -14.68
CA GLY A 32 -2.21 15.71 -14.31
C GLY A 32 -1.87 15.00 -13.01
N GLY A 33 -2.85 14.36 -12.37
CA GLY A 33 -2.66 13.64 -11.11
C GLY A 33 -1.97 12.29 -11.29
N ARG A 34 -1.56 11.69 -10.18
CA ARG A 34 -0.73 10.48 -10.16
C ARG A 34 -1.33 9.40 -9.26
N VAL A 35 -1.32 8.15 -9.74
CA VAL A 35 -1.53 6.97 -8.90
C VAL A 35 -0.19 6.27 -8.73
N CYS A 36 0.19 6.02 -7.47
CA CYS A 36 1.34 5.21 -7.11
C CYS A 36 0.86 3.85 -6.59
N VAL A 37 1.19 2.76 -7.29
CA VAL A 37 0.85 1.40 -6.91
C VAL A 37 2.01 0.81 -6.11
N VAL A 38 1.76 0.54 -4.83
CA VAL A 38 2.67 -0.08 -3.87
C VAL A 38 2.22 -1.52 -3.56
N GLY A 39 0.89 -1.75 -3.57
CA GLY A 39 0.31 -3.06 -3.31
C GLY A 39 0.65 -4.07 -4.41
N PHE A 40 1.02 -5.29 -4.02
CA PHE A 40 1.23 -6.37 -4.99
C PHE A 40 -0.12 -6.91 -5.48
N CYS A 41 -0.31 -6.92 -6.80
CA CYS A 41 -1.49 -7.45 -7.45
C CYS A 41 -1.08 -8.58 -8.39
N ASP A 42 -1.58 -9.78 -8.14
CA ASP A 42 -1.34 -10.99 -8.95
C ASP A 42 -2.27 -11.09 -10.16
N ARG A 43 -3.27 -10.22 -10.25
CA ARG A 43 -4.27 -10.19 -11.32
C ARG A 43 -4.15 -8.92 -12.17
N PRO A 44 -4.39 -8.99 -13.49
CA PRO A 44 -4.42 -7.80 -14.33
C PRO A 44 -5.48 -6.80 -13.89
N ALA A 45 -5.12 -5.52 -13.92
CA ALA A 45 -6.06 -4.42 -13.76
C ALA A 45 -6.34 -3.78 -15.13
N GLU A 46 -7.60 -3.74 -15.53
CA GLU A 46 -8.01 -2.99 -16.72
C GLU A 46 -7.96 -1.51 -16.44
N VAL A 47 -7.26 -0.77 -17.30
CA VAL A 47 -7.17 0.69 -17.23
C VAL A 47 -7.60 1.30 -18.56
N ASN A 48 -8.35 2.39 -18.50
CA ASN A 48 -8.74 3.14 -19.68
C ASN A 48 -7.58 4.04 -20.11
N VAL A 49 -6.79 3.57 -21.09
CA VAL A 49 -5.62 4.28 -21.62
C VAL A 49 -6.00 5.61 -22.26
N GLY A 50 -7.14 5.68 -22.95
CA GLY A 50 -7.66 6.92 -23.53
C GLY A 50 -7.94 7.98 -22.46
N ARG A 51 -8.45 7.55 -21.31
CA ARG A 51 -8.64 8.44 -20.17
C ARG A 51 -7.31 8.92 -19.58
N ILE A 52 -6.33 8.04 -19.44
CA ILE A 52 -4.98 8.40 -18.95
C ILE A 52 -4.38 9.47 -19.87
N MET A 53 -4.43 9.25 -21.19
CA MET A 53 -3.94 10.20 -22.18
C MET A 53 -4.69 11.55 -22.11
N PHE A 54 -6.04 11.52 -22.15
CA PHE A 54 -6.85 12.73 -22.21
C PHE A 54 -6.74 13.62 -20.97
N PHE A 55 -6.58 13.01 -19.80
CA PHE A 55 -6.41 13.73 -18.53
C PHE A 55 -4.96 13.87 -18.08
N GLU A 56 -3.98 13.49 -18.91
CA GLU A 56 -2.54 13.56 -18.59
C GLU A 56 -2.20 12.90 -17.25
N GLN A 57 -2.90 11.80 -16.93
CA GLN A 57 -2.76 11.09 -15.67
C GLN A 57 -1.51 10.20 -15.69
N GLN A 58 -0.95 9.93 -14.52
CA GLN A 58 0.21 9.06 -14.37
C GLN A 58 -0.16 7.83 -13.55
N LEU A 59 0.30 6.66 -14.00
CA LEU A 59 0.24 5.40 -13.24
C LEU A 59 1.67 4.90 -13.08
N ILE A 60 2.16 4.84 -11.86
CA ILE A 60 3.53 4.45 -11.54
C ILE A 60 3.56 3.36 -10.48
N GLY A 61 4.55 2.48 -10.56
CA GLY A 61 4.82 1.47 -9.54
C GLY A 61 5.85 1.95 -8.53
N SER A 62 5.80 1.37 -7.33
CA SER A 62 6.80 1.55 -6.28
C SER A 62 7.11 0.18 -5.67
N LEU A 63 8.34 -0.26 -5.78
CA LEU A 63 8.78 -1.55 -5.25
C LEU A 63 9.71 -1.36 -4.05
N GLY A 64 9.29 -1.92 -2.91
CA GLY A 64 10.12 -2.02 -1.71
C GLY A 64 10.74 -0.70 -1.26
N CYS A 65 11.96 -0.79 -0.75
CA CYS A 65 12.78 0.36 -0.38
C CYS A 65 14.26 0.07 -0.78
N ARG A 66 15.03 1.13 -0.96
CA ARG A 66 16.46 1.00 -1.23
C ARG A 66 17.19 0.62 0.07
N PRO A 67 18.33 -0.10 0.01
CA PRO A 67 19.11 -0.41 1.21
C PRO A 67 19.43 0.82 2.08
N ALA A 68 19.75 1.96 1.47
CA ALA A 68 20.03 3.21 2.18
C ALA A 68 18.82 3.79 2.94
N ASP A 69 17.61 3.40 2.58
CA ASP A 69 16.38 3.88 3.26
C ASP A 69 16.23 3.22 4.65
N TYR A 70 16.83 2.02 4.86
CA TYR A 70 16.75 1.33 6.16
C TYR A 70 17.42 2.12 7.28
N ASP A 71 18.58 2.72 7.04
CA ASP A 71 19.29 3.52 8.06
C ASP A 71 18.43 4.73 8.51
N VAL A 72 17.73 5.33 7.56
CA VAL A 72 16.82 6.45 7.84
C VAL A 72 15.61 5.96 8.65
N ILE A 73 15.00 4.84 8.24
CA ILE A 73 13.84 4.27 8.92
C ILE A 73 14.19 3.86 10.35
N VAL A 74 15.34 3.19 10.56
CA VAL A 74 15.79 2.79 11.90
C VAL A 74 15.94 4.01 12.81
N LYS A 75 16.60 5.08 12.35
CA LYS A 75 16.74 6.33 13.10
C LYS A 75 15.38 6.97 13.43
N MET A 76 14.41 6.89 12.51
CA MET A 76 13.06 7.41 12.77
C MET A 76 12.31 6.58 13.81
N VAL A 77 12.53 5.26 13.85
CA VAL A 77 11.97 4.38 14.88
C VAL A 77 12.62 4.65 16.23
N GLU A 78 13.95 4.78 16.30
CA GLU A 78 14.71 5.11 17.52
C GLU A 78 14.30 6.46 18.09
N ALA A 79 14.07 7.45 17.23
CA ALA A 79 13.57 8.77 17.60
C ALA A 79 12.08 8.79 17.99
N GLY A 80 11.36 7.66 17.88
CA GLY A 80 9.93 7.57 18.17
C GLY A 80 9.02 8.26 17.14
N THR A 81 9.58 8.74 16.01
CA THR A 81 8.81 9.36 14.91
C THR A 81 7.92 8.31 14.21
N ILE A 82 8.43 7.08 14.08
CA ILE A 82 7.67 5.92 13.58
C ILE A 82 7.45 4.96 14.75
N LYS A 83 6.19 4.58 14.97
CA LYS A 83 5.79 3.62 16.01
C LYS A 83 5.44 2.29 15.35
N LEU A 84 6.28 1.27 15.54
CA LEU A 84 6.06 -0.07 14.97
C LEU A 84 5.27 -1.00 15.92
N SER A 85 5.41 -0.82 17.24
CA SER A 85 4.77 -1.70 18.22
C SER A 85 3.25 -1.86 18.04
N PRO A 86 2.46 -0.84 17.69
CA PRO A 86 1.03 -1.02 17.46
C PRO A 86 0.69 -1.87 16.23
N LEU A 87 1.65 -2.06 15.31
CA LEU A 87 1.46 -2.90 14.12
C LEU A 87 1.62 -4.40 14.43
N VAL A 88 2.33 -4.75 15.52
CA VAL A 88 2.50 -6.13 15.94
C VAL A 88 1.24 -6.59 16.67
N THR A 89 0.42 -7.37 15.98
CA THR A 89 -0.90 -7.80 16.46
C THR A 89 -0.95 -9.24 16.94
N GLY A 90 0.06 -10.05 16.65
CA GLY A 90 0.17 -11.43 17.12
C GLY A 90 1.63 -11.85 17.32
N ARG A 91 1.84 -12.71 18.32
CA ARG A 91 3.12 -13.38 18.58
C ARG A 91 2.85 -14.88 18.72
N PHE A 92 3.57 -15.68 17.97
CA PHE A 92 3.36 -17.13 17.89
C PHE A 92 4.70 -17.83 18.11
N PRO A 93 4.71 -18.99 18.80
CA PRO A 93 5.87 -19.87 18.80
C PRO A 93 6.06 -20.48 17.39
N LEU A 94 7.22 -21.09 17.15
CA LEU A 94 7.54 -21.65 15.84
C LEU A 94 6.54 -22.75 15.40
N ASP A 95 6.08 -23.58 16.31
CA ASP A 95 5.06 -24.60 16.06
C ASP A 95 3.65 -24.01 15.78
N GLY A 96 3.41 -22.76 16.17
CA GLY A 96 2.19 -22.00 15.88
C GLY A 96 2.22 -21.24 14.56
N VAL A 97 3.19 -21.47 13.65
CA VAL A 97 3.32 -20.72 12.39
C VAL A 97 2.09 -20.83 11.49
N ASN A 98 1.44 -21.99 11.46
CA ASN A 98 0.22 -22.20 10.66
C ASN A 98 -0.94 -21.34 11.18
N ASP A 99 -1.10 -21.21 12.49
CA ASP A 99 -2.12 -20.35 13.09
C ASP A 99 -1.87 -18.87 12.74
N ALA A 100 -0.60 -18.45 12.75
CA ALA A 100 -0.21 -17.10 12.32
C ALA A 100 -0.57 -16.83 10.84
N LEU A 101 -0.34 -17.80 9.96
CA LEU A 101 -0.69 -17.72 8.54
C LEU A 101 -2.21 -17.71 8.33
N ASP A 102 -2.94 -18.53 9.06
CA ASP A 102 -4.41 -18.59 8.97
C ASP A 102 -5.05 -17.29 9.46
N GLN A 103 -4.51 -16.66 10.49
CA GLN A 103 -4.94 -15.30 10.88
C GLN A 103 -4.72 -14.28 9.79
N LEU A 104 -3.56 -14.31 9.10
CA LEU A 104 -3.29 -13.42 7.96
C LEU A 104 -4.27 -13.66 6.81
N ARG A 105 -4.53 -14.91 6.43
CA ARG A 105 -5.52 -15.28 5.40
C ARG A 105 -6.93 -14.81 5.75
N ALA A 106 -7.28 -14.85 7.03
CA ALA A 106 -8.56 -14.38 7.54
C ALA A 106 -8.66 -12.84 7.67
N GLY A 107 -7.60 -12.09 7.29
CA GLY A 107 -7.54 -10.64 7.45
C GLY A 107 -7.53 -10.18 8.91
N LYS A 108 -7.13 -11.04 9.82
CA LYS A 108 -7.04 -10.74 11.27
C LYS A 108 -5.63 -10.28 11.61
N GLY A 109 -5.53 -9.06 12.10
CA GLY A 109 -4.26 -8.43 12.48
C GLY A 109 -3.48 -7.83 11.31
N PHE A 110 -2.42 -7.07 11.66
CA PHE A 110 -1.56 -6.38 10.68
C PHE A 110 -0.21 -7.08 10.53
N ARG A 111 0.41 -7.46 11.63
CA ARG A 111 1.74 -8.09 11.64
C ARG A 111 1.80 -9.18 12.68
N ASN A 112 1.91 -10.43 12.25
CA ASN A 112 2.17 -11.55 13.09
C ASN A 112 3.69 -11.83 13.12
N ILE A 113 4.24 -12.02 14.32
CA ILE A 113 5.65 -12.38 14.53
C ILE A 113 5.70 -13.82 15.00
N VAL A 114 6.52 -14.64 14.34
CA VAL A 114 6.86 -15.97 14.80
C VAL A 114 8.18 -15.87 15.57
N MET A 115 8.17 -16.37 16.79
CA MET A 115 9.33 -16.38 17.68
C MET A 115 9.86 -17.81 17.77
N PRO A 116 11.15 -18.03 17.42
CA PRO A 116 11.78 -19.35 17.51
C PRO A 116 11.90 -19.83 18.96
#